data_5df1fcb7ec1457e50ae94e929f771fa0
#
_entry.id   5df1fcb7ec1457e50ae94e929f771fa0
#
_cell.length_a   1.000
_cell.length_b   1.000
_cell.length_c   1.000
_cell.angle_alpha   90.00
_cell.angle_beta   90.00
_cell.angle_gamma   90.00
#
_symmetry.space_group_name_H-M   'P 1'
#
loop_
_entity.id
_entity.type
_entity.pdbx_description
1 polymer ?
#
loop_
_entity_poly.entity_id
_entity_poly.type
_entity_poly.pdbx_seq_one_letter_code
_entity_poly.pdbx_strand_id
1 'polypeptide(L)'
;GTRYLDGNISAAGEQKGVDIIAAIREAVGPDVEVLIDAHALYNVPTAIRLANRLAPYNITWFEEPVPPESYHALRQVREQVPTRICVGERLHTRFDFVPVLEQRLADFIMPDVTWTGGISELKKISTMAEAYYVPVSPHDASGPINVMAGAHVMMTVPNFYKLETMRSKLSAYDAFITEPLVCIDGNLQVPRTPGLGIEMNVEYLRAYAVPEFSGPV
;
A
#
# COMPACT_ATOMS: atom_id res chain seq x y z
N GLY A 1 22.53 -3.39 -5.46
CA GLY A 1 21.28 -3.28 -4.74
C GLY A 1 21.44 -2.55 -3.43
N THR A 2 20.38 -1.98 -2.91
CA THR A 2 20.34 -1.43 -1.55
C THR A 2 20.59 -2.52 -0.54
N ARG A 3 21.45 -2.27 0.41
CA ARG A 3 21.53 -3.12 1.59
C ARG A 3 20.50 -2.61 2.59
N TYR A 4 19.64 -3.48 3.05
CA TYR A 4 18.57 -3.17 3.98
C TYR A 4 19.05 -2.39 5.25
N LEU A 5 20.29 -2.60 5.67
CA LEU A 5 20.83 -2.01 6.89
C LEU A 5 21.43 -0.60 6.73
N ASP A 6 21.80 -0.18 5.54
CA ASP A 6 22.42 1.14 5.33
C ASP A 6 21.56 2.13 4.54
N GLY A 7 20.52 1.62 3.86
CA GLY A 7 19.57 2.44 3.11
C GLY A 7 20.15 3.26 1.96
N ASN A 8 21.38 2.96 1.56
CA ASN A 8 22.03 3.64 0.46
C ASN A 8 21.79 2.94 -0.87
N ILE A 9 21.81 3.72 -1.94
CA ILE A 9 21.80 3.23 -3.31
C ILE A 9 23.01 3.80 -4.06
N SER A 10 23.61 3.01 -4.94
CA SER A 10 24.70 3.51 -5.78
C SER A 10 24.19 4.57 -6.78
N ALA A 11 25.04 5.48 -7.20
CA ALA A 11 24.69 6.49 -8.20
C ALA A 11 24.13 5.87 -9.50
N ALA A 12 24.70 4.75 -9.94
CA ALA A 12 24.20 4.02 -11.11
C ALA A 12 22.81 3.38 -10.86
N GLY A 13 22.57 2.83 -9.65
CA GLY A 13 21.26 2.30 -9.27
C GLY A 13 20.21 3.38 -9.17
N GLU A 14 20.56 4.53 -8.60
CA GLU A 14 19.67 5.69 -8.52
C GLU A 14 19.34 6.22 -9.93
N GLN A 15 20.33 6.38 -10.82
CA GLN A 15 20.10 6.79 -12.18
C GLN A 15 19.18 5.80 -12.91
N LYS A 16 19.43 4.50 -12.78
CA LYS A 16 18.57 3.48 -13.37
C LYS A 16 17.11 3.58 -12.89
N GLY A 17 16.89 3.83 -11.60
CA GLY A 17 15.55 4.04 -11.05
C GLY A 17 14.86 5.24 -11.68
N VAL A 18 15.55 6.36 -11.81
CA VAL A 18 15.02 7.57 -12.47
C VAL A 18 14.74 7.31 -13.94
N ASP A 19 15.63 6.64 -14.68
CA ASP A 19 15.41 6.31 -16.10
C ASP A 19 14.18 5.41 -16.32
N ILE A 20 13.94 4.45 -15.42
CA ILE A 20 12.75 3.59 -15.46
C ILE A 20 11.48 4.44 -15.29
N ILE A 21 11.45 5.34 -14.31
CA ILE A 21 10.26 6.19 -14.08
C ILE A 21 10.05 7.17 -15.23
N ALA A 22 11.13 7.73 -15.79
CA ALA A 22 11.07 8.56 -17.00
C ALA A 22 10.43 7.80 -18.17
N ALA A 23 10.90 6.58 -18.44
CA ALA A 23 10.37 5.75 -19.50
C ALA A 23 8.91 5.34 -19.27
N ILE A 24 8.52 5.04 -18.03
CA ILE A 24 7.12 4.76 -17.67
C ILE A 24 6.26 6.00 -17.95
N ARG A 25 6.68 7.17 -17.47
CA ARG A 25 5.93 8.42 -17.69
C ARG A 25 5.80 8.76 -19.17
N GLU A 26 6.84 8.58 -19.96
CA GLU A 26 6.80 8.75 -21.41
C GLU A 26 5.79 7.79 -22.07
N ALA A 27 5.80 6.54 -21.66
CA ALA A 27 4.95 5.50 -22.24
C ALA A 27 3.46 5.68 -21.92
N VAL A 28 3.12 6.08 -20.68
CA VAL A 28 1.72 6.16 -20.21
C VAL A 28 1.11 7.56 -20.39
N GLY A 29 1.91 8.57 -20.70
CA GLY A 29 1.44 9.95 -20.83
C GLY A 29 1.20 10.65 -19.48
N PRO A 30 0.71 11.91 -19.49
CA PRO A 30 0.56 12.72 -18.28
C PRO A 30 -0.63 12.33 -17.39
N ASP A 31 -1.64 11.68 -17.95
CA ASP A 31 -2.94 11.45 -17.31
C ASP A 31 -2.98 10.19 -16.44
N VAL A 32 -2.03 9.27 -16.63
CA VAL A 32 -1.94 8.06 -15.83
C VAL A 32 -1.17 8.36 -14.55
N GLU A 33 -1.73 8.00 -13.40
CA GLU A 33 -1.05 8.13 -12.12
C GLU A 33 0.06 7.09 -11.98
N VAL A 34 1.25 7.57 -11.64
CA VAL A 34 2.42 6.73 -11.36
C VAL A 34 2.71 6.81 -9.87
N LEU A 35 2.61 5.67 -9.21
CA LEU A 35 2.84 5.50 -7.78
C LEU A 35 4.14 4.71 -7.60
N ILE A 36 4.96 5.10 -6.65
CA ILE A 36 6.27 4.45 -6.43
C ILE A 36 6.34 3.99 -4.99
N ASP A 37 6.56 2.70 -4.82
CA ASP A 37 6.86 2.10 -3.53
C ASP A 37 8.37 1.96 -3.36
N ALA A 38 8.92 2.64 -2.34
CA ALA A 38 10.31 2.51 -1.90
C ALA A 38 10.50 1.37 -0.88
N HIS A 39 9.41 0.80 -0.40
CA HIS A 39 9.38 -0.39 0.46
C HIS A 39 10.27 -0.26 1.70
N ALA A 40 10.32 0.93 2.30
CA ALA A 40 11.09 1.28 3.50
C ALA A 40 12.61 0.98 3.39
N LEU A 41 13.17 1.03 2.17
CA LEU A 41 14.54 0.58 1.92
C LEU A 41 15.59 1.67 2.05
N TYR A 42 15.22 2.95 2.12
CA TYR A 42 16.20 4.04 2.07
C TYR A 42 16.46 4.68 3.43
N ASN A 43 17.66 5.20 3.59
CA ASN A 43 17.94 6.17 4.65
C ASN A 43 17.45 7.58 4.23
N VAL A 44 17.38 8.49 5.19
CA VAL A 44 16.84 9.85 4.96
C VAL A 44 17.52 10.60 3.81
N PRO A 45 18.87 10.70 3.72
CA PRO A 45 19.52 11.40 2.61
C PRO A 45 19.21 10.78 1.24
N THR A 46 19.15 9.46 1.16
CA THR A 46 18.87 8.76 -0.09
C THR A 46 17.39 8.97 -0.51
N ALA A 47 16.46 8.86 0.44
CA ALA A 47 15.03 9.09 0.18
C ALA A 47 14.80 10.53 -0.34
N ILE A 48 15.38 11.54 0.31
CA ILE A 48 15.26 12.94 -0.09
C ILE A 48 15.83 13.15 -1.50
N ARG A 49 17.03 12.65 -1.75
CA ARG A 49 17.70 12.81 -3.06
C ARG A 49 16.91 12.15 -4.18
N LEU A 50 16.43 10.92 -3.95
CA LEU A 50 15.66 10.18 -4.95
C LEU A 50 14.29 10.83 -5.21
N ALA A 51 13.54 11.18 -4.18
CA ALA A 51 12.25 11.84 -4.31
C ALA A 51 12.35 13.16 -5.10
N ASN A 52 13.38 13.98 -4.83
CA ASN A 52 13.62 15.22 -5.58
C ASN A 52 13.97 14.95 -7.04
N ARG A 53 14.71 13.89 -7.36
CA ARG A 53 15.01 13.49 -8.75
C ARG A 53 13.78 12.95 -9.49
N LEU A 54 12.82 12.38 -8.76
CA LEU A 54 11.58 11.85 -9.32
C LEU A 54 10.49 12.92 -9.47
N ALA A 55 10.58 14.04 -8.78
CA ALA A 55 9.59 15.12 -8.82
C ALA A 55 9.23 15.61 -10.25
N PRO A 56 10.17 15.76 -11.21
CA PRO A 56 9.85 16.17 -12.57
C PRO A 56 8.90 15.24 -13.33
N TYR A 57 8.77 13.98 -12.90
CA TYR A 57 7.92 12.98 -13.55
C TYR A 57 6.50 12.94 -13.01
N ASN A 58 6.13 13.89 -12.13
CA ASN A 58 4.78 14.03 -11.57
C ASN A 58 4.24 12.69 -11.03
N ILE A 59 5.00 12.04 -10.17
CA ILE A 59 4.54 10.82 -9.49
C ILE A 59 3.45 11.18 -8.47
N THR A 60 2.47 10.31 -8.31
CA THR A 60 1.32 10.54 -7.42
C THR A 60 1.75 10.51 -5.97
N TRP A 61 2.56 9.51 -5.58
CA TRP A 61 3.21 9.46 -4.28
C TRP A 61 4.55 8.70 -4.32
N PHE A 62 5.35 8.95 -3.31
CA PHE A 62 6.52 8.17 -2.94
C PHE A 62 6.23 7.48 -1.63
N GLU A 63 6.03 6.16 -1.70
CA GLU A 63 5.56 5.33 -0.60
C GLU A 63 6.72 4.80 0.22
N GLU A 64 6.47 4.68 1.55
CA GLU A 64 7.42 4.11 2.52
C GLU A 64 8.87 4.51 2.26
N PRO A 65 9.21 5.82 2.21
CA PRO A 65 10.54 6.26 1.81
C PRO A 65 11.66 5.81 2.76
N VAL A 66 11.32 5.64 4.04
CA VAL A 66 12.24 5.25 5.13
C VAL A 66 11.56 4.21 6.02
N PRO A 67 12.32 3.42 6.80
CA PRO A 67 11.75 2.51 7.79
C PRO A 67 10.78 3.20 8.77
N PRO A 68 9.70 2.53 9.19
CA PRO A 68 8.60 3.15 9.95
C PRO A 68 8.96 3.43 11.43
N GLU A 69 10.07 2.90 11.94
CA GLU A 69 10.44 3.01 13.36
C GLU A 69 10.75 4.43 13.80
N SER A 70 10.88 5.38 12.86
CA SER A 70 11.23 6.76 13.18
C SER A 70 10.37 7.78 12.46
N TYR A 71 9.35 8.28 13.14
CA TYR A 71 8.56 9.43 12.65
C TYR A 71 9.41 10.69 12.45
N HIS A 72 10.52 10.82 13.20
CA HIS A 72 11.45 11.93 13.01
C HIS A 72 12.18 11.82 11.67
N ALA A 73 12.63 10.63 11.28
CA ALA A 73 13.23 10.39 9.97
C ALA A 73 12.23 10.67 8.83
N LEU A 74 10.99 10.20 8.97
CA LEU A 74 9.93 10.48 8.00
C LEU A 74 9.64 11.97 7.88
N ARG A 75 9.62 12.72 9.00
CA ARG A 75 9.47 14.18 8.99
C ARG A 75 10.59 14.86 8.21
N GLN A 76 11.85 14.47 8.42
CA GLN A 76 12.98 15.04 7.68
C GLN A 76 12.83 14.84 6.16
N VAL A 77 12.31 13.70 5.72
CA VAL A 77 11.99 13.48 4.30
C VAL A 77 10.86 14.41 3.88
N ARG A 78 9.73 14.39 4.62
CA ARG A 78 8.53 15.17 4.30
C ARG A 78 8.80 16.66 4.11
N GLU A 79 9.65 17.25 4.95
CA GLU A 79 9.98 18.67 4.93
C GLU A 79 10.89 19.08 3.76
N GLN A 80 11.58 18.13 3.10
CA GLN A 80 12.59 18.40 2.09
C GLN A 80 12.25 17.91 0.69
N VAL A 81 11.04 17.33 0.52
CA VAL A 81 10.61 16.83 -0.80
C VAL A 81 9.31 17.48 -1.24
N PRO A 82 9.16 17.83 -2.52
CA PRO A 82 7.89 18.34 -3.07
C PRO A 82 6.91 17.20 -3.36
N THR A 83 7.39 15.97 -3.44
CA THR A 83 6.61 14.79 -3.76
C THR A 83 5.72 14.40 -2.59
N ARG A 84 4.47 14.05 -2.86
CA ARG A 84 3.55 13.53 -1.86
C ARG A 84 4.06 12.23 -1.29
N ILE A 85 3.86 12.02 0.00
CA ILE A 85 4.29 10.84 0.75
C ILE A 85 3.07 9.98 1.07
N CYS A 86 3.21 8.67 0.91
CA CYS A 86 2.28 7.65 1.35
C CYS A 86 2.97 6.72 2.35
N VAL A 87 2.31 6.39 3.47
CA VAL A 87 2.81 5.40 4.44
C VAL A 87 1.67 4.63 5.07
N GLY A 88 1.95 3.47 5.62
CA GLY A 88 0.97 2.80 6.46
C GLY A 88 0.92 1.29 6.37
N GLU A 89 1.47 0.67 5.34
CA GLU A 89 1.49 -0.80 5.21
C GLU A 89 2.18 -1.51 6.39
N ARG A 90 3.14 -0.82 7.03
CA ARG A 90 3.96 -1.33 8.14
C ARG A 90 3.52 -0.82 9.50
N LEU A 91 2.49 0.01 9.55
CA LEU A 91 1.94 0.53 10.80
C LEU A 91 0.84 -0.39 11.32
N HIS A 92 0.86 -0.58 12.64
CA HIS A 92 -0.14 -1.40 13.33
C HIS A 92 -1.10 -0.48 14.08
N THR A 93 -2.31 -0.89 14.28
CA THR A 93 -3.34 -0.19 15.02
C THR A 93 -3.43 1.34 14.77
N ARG A 94 -4.54 1.96 15.16
CA ARG A 94 -4.73 3.42 15.03
C ARG A 94 -3.71 4.27 15.79
N PHE A 95 -3.07 3.70 16.81
CA PHE A 95 -2.14 4.47 17.64
C PHE A 95 -0.87 4.84 16.88
N ASP A 96 -0.41 3.99 15.95
CA ASP A 96 0.73 4.30 15.10
C ASP A 96 0.39 5.35 14.04
N PHE A 97 -0.89 5.46 13.65
CA PHE A 97 -1.34 6.48 12.69
C PHE A 97 -1.55 7.87 13.33
N VAL A 98 -1.75 7.97 14.64
CA VAL A 98 -1.92 9.26 15.33
C VAL A 98 -0.77 10.23 15.03
N PRO A 99 0.52 9.88 15.26
CA PRO A 99 1.61 10.81 14.96
C PRO A 99 1.75 11.13 13.46
N VAL A 100 1.40 10.22 12.57
CA VAL A 100 1.40 10.47 11.12
C VAL A 100 0.42 11.57 10.76
N LEU A 101 -0.81 11.49 11.28
CA LEU A 101 -1.88 12.43 10.99
C LEU A 101 -1.67 13.78 11.69
N GLU A 102 -1.41 13.78 12.99
CA GLU A 102 -1.23 15.01 13.79
C GLU A 102 -0.07 15.86 13.28
N GLN A 103 1.02 15.22 12.87
CA GLN A 103 2.23 15.89 12.42
C GLN A 103 2.29 16.08 10.91
N ARG A 104 1.26 15.63 10.18
CA ARG A 104 1.16 15.71 8.71
C ARG A 104 2.38 15.11 7.99
N LEU A 105 2.78 13.92 8.44
CA LEU A 105 3.97 13.25 7.91
C LEU A 105 3.73 12.59 6.55
N ALA A 106 2.47 12.38 6.18
CA ALA A 106 2.06 11.80 4.91
C ALA A 106 0.85 12.53 4.32
N ASP A 107 0.71 12.46 2.99
CA ASP A 107 -0.41 12.99 2.22
C ASP A 107 -1.48 11.91 1.97
N PHE A 108 -1.09 10.64 2.01
CA PHE A 108 -1.93 9.46 1.90
C PHE A 108 -1.54 8.45 2.97
N ILE A 109 -2.50 7.64 3.39
CA ILE A 109 -2.18 6.48 4.25
C ILE A 109 -2.63 5.19 3.60
N MET A 110 -1.82 4.12 3.80
CA MET A 110 -2.07 2.77 3.28
C MET A 110 -2.15 1.72 4.39
N PRO A 111 -3.16 1.78 5.26
CA PRO A 111 -3.32 0.75 6.29
C PRO A 111 -3.71 -0.59 5.67
N ASP A 112 -3.04 -1.67 6.07
CA ASP A 112 -3.39 -3.04 5.69
C ASP A 112 -4.37 -3.63 6.71
N VAL A 113 -5.50 -4.18 6.27
CA VAL A 113 -6.54 -4.69 7.16
C VAL A 113 -6.04 -5.86 8.03
N THR A 114 -5.11 -6.67 7.52
CA THR A 114 -4.57 -7.82 8.26
C THR A 114 -3.50 -7.40 9.28
N TRP A 115 -2.75 -6.34 8.98
CA TRP A 115 -1.67 -5.84 9.84
C TRP A 115 -2.16 -4.86 10.91
N THR A 116 -3.15 -4.04 10.60
CA THR A 116 -3.66 -3.03 11.54
C THR A 116 -4.53 -3.59 12.65
N GLY A 117 -5.01 -4.83 12.54
CA GLY A 117 -5.85 -5.46 13.55
C GLY A 117 -7.29 -5.72 13.09
N GLY A 118 -7.54 -5.79 11.79
CA GLY A 118 -8.79 -6.22 11.19
C GLY A 118 -9.73 -5.08 10.77
N ILE A 119 -10.90 -5.46 10.31
CA ILE A 119 -11.94 -4.59 9.73
C ILE A 119 -12.29 -3.41 10.64
N SER A 120 -12.51 -3.67 11.93
CA SER A 120 -12.89 -2.63 12.89
C SER A 120 -11.80 -1.60 13.11
N GLU A 121 -10.55 -2.03 13.10
CA GLU A 121 -9.40 -1.14 13.28
C GLU A 121 -9.14 -0.32 12.02
N LEU A 122 -9.18 -0.93 10.84
CA LEU A 122 -9.08 -0.23 9.56
C LEU A 122 -10.15 0.86 9.44
N LYS A 123 -11.41 0.57 9.85
CA LYS A 123 -12.48 1.57 9.85
C LYS A 123 -12.18 2.73 10.79
N LYS A 124 -11.65 2.47 11.99
CA LYS A 124 -11.28 3.54 12.95
C LYS A 124 -10.14 4.41 12.41
N ILE A 125 -9.11 3.80 11.82
CA ILE A 125 -8.00 4.51 11.17
C ILE A 125 -8.54 5.41 10.06
N SER A 126 -9.40 4.88 9.20
CA SER A 126 -10.00 5.63 8.09
C SER A 126 -10.85 6.81 8.56
N THR A 127 -11.67 6.62 9.61
CA THR A 127 -12.48 7.69 10.22
C THR A 127 -11.60 8.77 10.87
N MET A 128 -10.49 8.37 11.48
CA MET A 128 -9.53 9.31 12.05
C MET A 128 -8.85 10.12 10.93
N ALA A 129 -8.42 9.46 9.84
CA ALA A 129 -7.81 10.13 8.68
C ALA A 129 -8.77 11.10 7.99
N GLU A 130 -10.07 10.79 7.94
CA GLU A 130 -11.12 11.69 7.41
C GLU A 130 -11.11 13.05 8.14
N ALA A 131 -10.99 13.04 9.47
CA ALA A 131 -10.94 14.27 10.27
C ALA A 131 -9.70 15.15 9.98
N TYR A 132 -8.65 14.57 9.42
CA TYR A 132 -7.44 15.28 9.00
C TYR A 132 -7.39 15.55 7.49
N TYR A 133 -8.45 15.22 6.74
CA TYR A 133 -8.51 15.31 5.27
C TYR A 133 -7.42 14.51 4.56
N VAL A 134 -7.02 13.39 5.15
CA VAL A 134 -6.02 12.48 4.55
C VAL A 134 -6.73 11.34 3.85
N PRO A 135 -6.53 11.15 2.53
CA PRO A 135 -7.07 10.03 1.79
C PRO A 135 -6.51 8.68 2.25
N VAL A 136 -7.36 7.65 2.17
CA VAL A 136 -7.02 6.27 2.52
C VAL A 136 -6.98 5.39 1.27
N SER A 137 -5.89 4.66 1.11
CA SER A 137 -5.69 3.67 0.07
C SER A 137 -5.27 2.36 0.75
N PRO A 138 -6.17 1.42 1.03
CA PRO A 138 -5.77 0.23 1.79
C PRO A 138 -4.77 -0.62 1.01
N HIS A 139 -3.72 -1.02 1.72
CA HIS A 139 -2.67 -1.90 1.22
C HIS A 139 -3.16 -3.33 1.04
N ASP A 140 -2.70 -4.00 -0.03
CA ASP A 140 -2.86 -5.44 -0.22
C ASP A 140 -1.60 -6.11 -0.76
N ALA A 141 -0.99 -6.94 0.07
CA ALA A 141 0.06 -7.86 -0.32
C ALA A 141 -0.23 -9.31 0.12
N SER A 142 -1.44 -9.58 0.62
CA SER A 142 -1.77 -10.84 1.29
C SER A 142 -2.64 -11.77 0.45
N GLY A 143 -3.71 -11.24 -0.18
CA GLY A 143 -4.57 -12.06 -1.01
C GLY A 143 -6.06 -11.73 -0.94
N PRO A 144 -6.94 -12.61 -1.45
CA PRO A 144 -8.34 -12.29 -1.69
C PRO A 144 -9.14 -11.94 -0.43
N ILE A 145 -8.78 -12.50 0.72
CA ILE A 145 -9.41 -12.14 2.01
C ILE A 145 -9.09 -10.70 2.38
N ASN A 146 -7.81 -10.29 2.24
CA ASN A 146 -7.38 -8.93 2.53
C ASN A 146 -8.06 -7.92 1.59
N VAL A 147 -8.02 -8.19 0.28
CA VAL A 147 -8.68 -7.35 -0.74
C VAL A 147 -10.15 -7.15 -0.41
N MET A 148 -10.90 -8.23 -0.14
CA MET A 148 -12.34 -8.14 0.10
C MET A 148 -12.66 -7.49 1.43
N ALA A 149 -11.91 -7.77 2.49
CA ALA A 149 -12.09 -7.10 3.78
C ALA A 149 -11.82 -5.60 3.68
N GLY A 150 -10.74 -5.20 2.99
CA GLY A 150 -10.44 -3.81 2.68
C GLY A 150 -11.54 -3.14 1.86
N ALA A 151 -12.01 -3.80 0.78
CA ALA A 151 -13.06 -3.29 -0.08
C ALA A 151 -14.37 -3.03 0.69
N HIS A 152 -14.82 -3.96 1.54
CA HIS A 152 -16.01 -3.77 2.36
C HIS A 152 -15.89 -2.57 3.30
N VAL A 153 -14.73 -2.35 3.91
CA VAL A 153 -14.51 -1.15 4.74
C VAL A 153 -14.60 0.10 3.88
N MET A 154 -13.93 0.11 2.71
CA MET A 154 -13.87 1.29 1.84
C MET A 154 -15.24 1.70 1.28
N MET A 155 -16.19 0.79 1.14
CA MET A 155 -17.58 1.14 0.81
C MET A 155 -18.23 2.10 1.83
N THR A 156 -17.64 2.28 2.99
CA THR A 156 -18.15 3.14 4.08
C THR A 156 -17.21 4.32 4.39
N VAL A 157 -16.17 4.54 3.60
CA VAL A 157 -15.10 5.52 3.86
C VAL A 157 -15.17 6.65 2.83
N PRO A 158 -15.60 7.87 3.23
CA PRO A 158 -15.77 8.99 2.29
C PRO A 158 -14.44 9.49 1.69
N ASN A 159 -13.33 9.35 2.44
CA ASN A 159 -11.99 9.74 2.03
C ASN A 159 -11.20 8.57 1.40
N PHE A 160 -11.89 7.55 0.89
CA PHE A 160 -11.29 6.48 0.11
C PHE A 160 -10.69 7.02 -1.20
N TYR A 161 -9.48 6.57 -1.53
CA TYR A 161 -8.80 6.93 -2.78
C TYR A 161 -8.76 5.78 -3.78
N LYS A 162 -7.95 4.76 -3.51
CA LYS A 162 -7.81 3.56 -4.35
C LYS A 162 -7.63 2.34 -3.46
N LEU A 163 -8.05 1.19 -3.97
CA LEU A 163 -7.75 -0.12 -3.37
C LEU A 163 -6.54 -0.71 -4.10
N GLU A 164 -5.50 -1.02 -3.37
CA GLU A 164 -4.37 -1.73 -3.93
C GLU A 164 -4.70 -3.21 -4.16
N THR A 165 -4.15 -3.76 -5.24
CA THR A 165 -4.04 -5.19 -5.43
C THR A 165 -2.63 -5.49 -5.92
N MET A 166 -1.92 -6.38 -5.23
CA MET A 166 -0.54 -6.74 -5.56
C MET A 166 -0.43 -7.46 -6.91
N ARG A 167 -1.51 -8.00 -7.41
CA ARG A 167 -1.54 -8.76 -8.64
C ARG A 167 -2.03 -7.92 -9.81
N SER A 168 -1.24 -7.88 -10.86
CA SER A 168 -1.62 -7.24 -12.14
C SER A 168 -2.89 -7.84 -12.75
N LYS A 169 -3.27 -9.05 -12.32
CA LYS A 169 -4.53 -9.72 -12.68
C LYS A 169 -5.15 -10.31 -11.44
N LEU A 170 -6.40 -9.96 -11.15
CA LEU A 170 -7.20 -10.55 -10.06
C LEU A 170 -7.34 -12.07 -10.19
N SER A 171 -7.31 -12.60 -11.41
CA SER A 171 -7.29 -14.05 -11.67
C SER A 171 -6.13 -14.81 -11.00
N ALA A 172 -5.11 -14.11 -10.51
CA ALA A 172 -4.08 -14.76 -9.69
C ALA A 172 -4.63 -15.25 -8.33
N TYR A 173 -5.80 -14.77 -7.91
CA TYR A 173 -6.48 -15.23 -6.71
C TYR A 173 -7.45 -16.39 -6.93
N ASP A 174 -7.78 -16.73 -8.19
CA ASP A 174 -8.83 -17.71 -8.54
C ASP A 174 -8.54 -19.12 -7.98
N ALA A 175 -7.27 -19.46 -7.78
CA ALA A 175 -6.91 -20.74 -7.16
C ALA A 175 -7.29 -20.83 -5.66
N PHE A 176 -7.37 -19.69 -4.98
CA PHE A 176 -7.60 -19.62 -3.54
C PHE A 176 -9.08 -19.50 -3.16
N ILE A 177 -9.93 -19.13 -4.11
CA ILE A 177 -11.37 -18.88 -3.91
C ILE A 177 -12.19 -19.69 -4.91
N THR A 178 -13.45 -19.96 -4.58
CA THR A 178 -14.31 -20.79 -5.43
C THR A 178 -14.88 -20.02 -6.62
N GLU A 179 -15.03 -18.70 -6.49
CA GLU A 179 -15.51 -17.84 -7.56
C GLU A 179 -14.58 -16.65 -7.73
N PRO A 180 -14.23 -16.26 -8.97
CA PRO A 180 -13.30 -15.18 -9.25
C PRO A 180 -13.75 -13.82 -8.70
N LEU A 181 -12.81 -12.99 -8.30
CA LEU A 181 -13.07 -11.58 -8.05
C LEU A 181 -13.40 -10.86 -9.36
N VAL A 182 -14.49 -10.11 -9.37
CA VAL A 182 -14.97 -9.39 -10.54
C VAL A 182 -14.53 -7.95 -10.51
N CYS A 183 -13.84 -7.50 -11.55
CA CYS A 183 -13.48 -6.10 -11.76
C CYS A 183 -14.10 -5.60 -13.07
N ILE A 184 -14.88 -4.53 -13.02
CA ILE A 184 -15.51 -3.91 -14.18
C ILE A 184 -15.02 -2.47 -14.27
N ASP A 185 -14.43 -2.10 -15.40
CA ASP A 185 -13.90 -0.77 -15.63
C ASP A 185 -13.00 -0.22 -14.50
N GLY A 186 -12.10 -1.09 -13.99
CA GLY A 186 -11.20 -0.75 -12.90
C GLY A 186 -11.86 -0.72 -11.51
N ASN A 187 -13.12 -1.13 -11.40
CA ASN A 187 -13.85 -1.16 -10.13
C ASN A 187 -14.10 -2.60 -9.67
N LEU A 188 -13.55 -2.94 -8.50
CA LEU A 188 -13.83 -4.21 -7.85
C LEU A 188 -15.29 -4.26 -7.42
N GLN A 189 -16.00 -5.32 -7.83
CA GLN A 189 -17.39 -5.54 -7.44
C GLN A 189 -17.42 -6.18 -6.05
N VAL A 190 -17.99 -5.48 -5.08
CA VAL A 190 -18.15 -6.00 -3.71
C VAL A 190 -19.46 -6.81 -3.64
N PRO A 191 -19.40 -8.14 -3.37
CA PRO A 191 -20.59 -8.99 -3.28
C PRO A 191 -21.50 -8.57 -2.13
N ARG A 192 -22.80 -8.90 -2.28
CA ARG A 192 -23.83 -8.66 -1.23
C ARG A 192 -24.20 -9.93 -0.45
N THR A 193 -23.50 -11.01 -0.70
CA THR A 193 -23.67 -12.26 0.04
C THR A 193 -23.09 -12.16 1.46
N PRO A 194 -23.54 -12.96 2.43
CA PRO A 194 -23.04 -12.91 3.80
C PRO A 194 -21.52 -13.06 3.92
N GLY A 195 -20.95 -12.54 4.99
CA GLY A 195 -19.52 -12.55 5.24
C GLY A 195 -18.77 -11.56 4.35
N LEU A 196 -17.63 -11.97 3.82
CA LEU A 196 -16.86 -11.18 2.84
C LEU A 196 -17.37 -11.36 1.40
N GLY A 197 -18.34 -12.22 1.19
CA GLY A 197 -18.89 -12.51 -0.12
C GLY A 197 -17.99 -13.37 -1.01
N ILE A 198 -16.98 -14.01 -0.43
CA ILE A 198 -16.10 -14.98 -1.08
C ILE A 198 -16.03 -16.27 -0.25
N GLU A 199 -15.87 -17.38 -0.94
CA GLU A 199 -15.65 -18.69 -0.34
C GLU A 199 -14.24 -19.18 -0.68
N MET A 200 -13.53 -19.70 0.34
CA MET A 200 -12.18 -20.23 0.14
C MET A 200 -12.20 -21.59 -0.51
N ASN A 201 -11.33 -21.83 -1.48
CA ASN A 201 -11.08 -23.15 -2.06
C ASN A 201 -10.26 -24.00 -1.07
N VAL A 202 -10.96 -24.63 -0.13
CA VAL A 202 -10.35 -25.40 0.97
C VAL A 202 -9.53 -26.59 0.45
N GLU A 203 -9.95 -27.21 -0.66
CA GLU A 203 -9.23 -28.34 -1.28
C GLU A 203 -7.85 -27.88 -1.78
N TYR A 204 -7.82 -26.78 -2.52
CA TYR A 204 -6.57 -26.18 -2.98
C TYR A 204 -5.66 -25.79 -1.81
N LEU A 205 -6.21 -25.10 -0.82
CA LEU A 205 -5.44 -24.65 0.34
C LEU A 205 -4.81 -25.82 1.11
N ARG A 206 -5.56 -26.91 1.31
CA ARG A 206 -5.03 -28.12 1.97
C ARG A 206 -3.89 -28.77 1.19
N ALA A 207 -3.97 -28.77 -0.14
CA ALA A 207 -2.92 -29.34 -0.98
C ALA A 207 -1.59 -28.60 -0.89
N TYR A 208 -1.63 -27.31 -0.53
CA TYR A 208 -0.45 -26.43 -0.42
C TYR A 208 -0.17 -25.97 1.02
N ALA A 209 -0.91 -26.52 2.01
CA ALA A 209 -0.68 -26.18 3.41
C ALA A 209 0.72 -26.61 3.86
N VAL A 210 1.39 -25.72 4.59
CA VAL A 210 2.67 -26.08 5.22
C VAL A 210 2.38 -27.09 6.35
N PRO A 211 3.08 -28.24 6.40
CA PRO A 211 2.78 -29.30 7.37
C PRO A 211 2.73 -28.85 8.84
N GLU A 212 3.52 -27.86 9.21
CA GLU A 212 3.59 -27.28 10.56
C GLU A 212 2.30 -26.55 10.97
N PHE A 213 1.47 -26.15 9.99
CA PHE A 213 0.19 -25.46 10.21
C PHE A 213 -1.03 -26.31 9.85
N SER A 214 -0.82 -27.59 9.51
CA SER A 214 -1.88 -28.52 9.17
C SER A 214 -2.58 -29.17 10.36
N GLY A 215 -2.74 -28.45 11.46
CA GLY A 215 -3.56 -28.85 12.59
C GLY A 215 -5.04 -28.99 12.21
N PRO A 216 -5.86 -29.67 13.01
CA PRO A 216 -7.29 -29.79 12.76
C PRO A 216 -7.94 -28.40 12.76
N VAL A 217 -8.60 -28.08 11.66
CA VAL A 217 -9.48 -26.91 11.51
C VAL A 217 -10.84 -27.28 12.09
#